data_e5329a59d1e336d4dd37f514f41e9bce
#
_entry.id   e5329a59d1e336d4dd37f514f41e9bce
#
_cell.length_a   1.000
_cell.length_b   1.000
_cell.length_c   1.000
_cell.angle_alpha   90.00
_cell.angle_beta   90.00
_cell.angle_gamma   90.00
#
_symmetry.space_group_name_H-M   'P 1'
#
loop_
_entity.id
_entity.type
_entity.pdbx_description
1 polymer ?
#
loop_
_entity_poly.entity_id
_entity_poly.type
_entity_poly.pdbx_seq_one_letter_code
_entity_poly.pdbx_strand_id
1 'polypeptide(L)'
;MKFDGIKKVSEGRFINRYDLYYTTEDDKKKVYEIISRNKDIKTIEDIRNEKTDGVVIVATDESDEHILINKEYRMSVGDYVYNFPAGLIDEGETPEMAAKRGLKEET
;
A
#
# COMPACT_ATOMS: atom_id res chain seq x y z
N MET A 1 -10.70 -12.85 18.13
CA MET A 1 -9.34 -12.92 17.52
C MET A 1 -8.35 -12.21 18.43
N LYS A 2 -7.37 -12.93 18.90
CA LYS A 2 -6.34 -12.41 19.82
C LYS A 2 -5.02 -12.27 19.06
N PHE A 3 -4.40 -11.09 19.12
CA PHE A 3 -3.06 -10.88 18.58
C PHE A 3 -2.00 -11.35 19.57
N ASP A 4 -1.15 -12.28 19.14
CA ASP A 4 -0.14 -12.88 20.00
C ASP A 4 1.27 -12.30 19.78
N GLY A 5 1.55 -11.78 18.61
CA GLY A 5 2.85 -11.20 18.33
C GLY A 5 3.14 -11.05 16.84
N ILE A 6 4.32 -10.54 16.57
CA ILE A 6 4.79 -10.28 15.21
C ILE A 6 6.28 -10.59 15.13
N LYS A 7 6.70 -11.12 13.98
CA LYS A 7 8.11 -11.38 13.69
C LYS A 7 8.45 -10.83 12.32
N LYS A 8 9.50 -10.01 12.23
CA LYS A 8 10.09 -9.65 10.94
C LYS A 8 10.84 -10.86 10.39
N VAL A 9 10.40 -11.37 9.25
CA VAL A 9 10.98 -12.55 8.61
C VAL A 9 12.13 -12.16 7.69
N SER A 10 11.95 -11.07 6.95
CA SER A 10 12.97 -10.57 6.04
C SER A 10 12.83 -9.07 5.82
N GLU A 11 13.95 -8.44 5.49
CA GLU A 11 14.01 -7.02 5.18
C GLU A 11 14.59 -6.84 3.80
N GLY A 12 13.79 -6.27 2.89
CA GLY A 12 14.25 -5.88 1.58
C GLY A 12 14.66 -4.42 1.54
N ARG A 13 15.06 -3.94 0.40
CA ARG A 13 15.40 -2.53 0.22
C ARG A 13 14.18 -1.63 0.39
N PHE A 14 13.01 -2.07 -0.08
CA PHE A 14 11.77 -1.28 -0.06
C PHE A 14 10.66 -1.94 0.73
N ILE A 15 10.67 -3.27 0.84
CA ILE A 15 9.58 -4.05 1.40
C ILE A 15 10.14 -5.01 2.43
N ASN A 16 9.43 -5.10 3.55
CA ASN A 16 9.74 -6.01 4.64
C ASN A 16 8.62 -7.02 4.77
N ARG A 17 8.95 -8.26 5.07
CA ARG A 17 7.97 -9.31 5.30
C ARG A 17 7.85 -9.58 6.79
N TYR A 18 6.61 -9.68 7.26
CA TYR A 18 6.29 -9.98 8.65
C TYR A 18 5.32 -11.16 8.74
N ASP A 19 5.50 -11.97 9.76
CA ASP A 19 4.52 -12.96 10.17
C ASP A 19 3.76 -12.43 11.39
N LEU A 20 2.44 -12.40 11.30
CA LEU A 20 1.55 -12.02 12.37
C LEU A 20 0.98 -13.27 13.01
N TYR A 21 1.05 -13.36 14.33
CA TYR A 21 0.57 -14.50 15.09
C TYR A 21 -0.71 -14.15 15.81
N TYR A 22 -1.73 -14.95 15.58
CA TYR A 22 -3.05 -14.77 16.16
C TYR A 22 -3.54 -16.06 16.78
N THR A 23 -4.45 -15.94 17.74
CA THR A 23 -5.24 -17.05 18.26
C THR A 23 -6.71 -16.78 17.95
N THR A 24 -7.37 -17.73 17.31
CA THR A 24 -8.78 -17.63 16.98
C THR A 24 -9.67 -17.82 18.20
N GLU A 25 -10.97 -17.54 18.08
CA GLU A 25 -11.95 -17.70 19.17
C GLU A 25 -12.07 -19.14 19.64
N ASP A 26 -11.80 -20.12 18.75
CA ASP A 26 -11.79 -21.55 19.07
C ASP A 26 -10.39 -22.08 19.42
N ASP A 27 -9.50 -21.21 19.93
CA ASP A 27 -8.15 -21.52 20.42
C ASP A 27 -7.18 -22.11 19.39
N LYS A 28 -7.40 -21.84 18.13
CA LYS A 28 -6.46 -22.27 17.08
C LYS A 28 -5.42 -21.20 16.80
N LYS A 29 -4.20 -21.63 16.61
CA LYS A 29 -3.10 -20.75 16.23
C LYS A 29 -3.17 -20.45 14.73
N LYS A 30 -2.96 -19.18 14.39
CA LYS A 30 -2.97 -18.72 13.01
C LYS A 30 -1.79 -17.82 12.75
N VAL A 31 -1.13 -18.03 11.60
CA VAL A 31 -0.06 -17.15 11.12
C VAL A 31 -0.57 -16.46 9.86
N TYR A 32 -0.42 -15.14 9.83
CA TYR A 32 -0.79 -14.34 8.68
C TYR A 32 0.42 -13.59 8.15
N GLU A 33 0.75 -13.78 6.89
CA GLU A 33 1.90 -13.16 6.26
C GLU A 33 1.51 -11.81 5.66
N ILE A 34 2.27 -10.76 5.99
CA ILE A 34 2.11 -9.43 5.38
C ILE A 34 3.42 -8.89 4.85
N ILE A 35 3.31 -7.94 3.96
CA ILE A 35 4.44 -7.10 3.54
C ILE A 35 4.13 -5.65 3.90
N SER A 36 5.17 -4.89 4.21
CA SER A 36 5.04 -3.47 4.55
C SER A 36 6.31 -2.72 4.19
N ARG A 37 6.16 -1.45 3.86
CA ARG A 37 7.30 -0.53 3.70
C ARG A 37 7.85 -0.07 5.03
N ASN A 38 7.11 -0.27 6.12
CA ASN A 38 7.55 0.07 7.47
C ASN A 38 8.52 -0.99 7.99
N LYS A 39 9.73 -0.56 8.37
CA LYS A 39 10.78 -1.46 8.86
C LYS A 39 10.63 -1.84 10.33
N ASP A 40 9.78 -1.14 11.07
CA ASP A 40 9.72 -1.22 12.54
C ASP A 40 8.32 -1.50 13.06
N ILE A 41 7.65 -2.48 12.47
CA ILE A 41 6.36 -2.94 13.00
C ILE A 41 6.64 -3.95 14.11
N LYS A 42 6.24 -3.60 15.34
CA LYS A 42 6.49 -4.42 16.54
C LYS A 42 5.23 -4.74 17.33
N THR A 43 4.18 -3.93 17.18
CA THR A 43 2.96 -4.04 17.94
C THR A 43 1.74 -4.00 17.02
N ILE A 44 0.58 -4.37 17.58
CA ILE A 44 -0.68 -4.26 16.83
C ILE A 44 -1.04 -2.80 16.54
N GLU A 45 -0.63 -1.88 17.40
CA GLU A 45 -0.84 -0.45 17.18
C GLU A 45 -0.07 0.04 15.96
N ASP A 46 1.12 -0.49 15.72
CA ASP A 46 1.90 -0.17 14.51
C ASP A 46 1.19 -0.63 13.24
N ILE A 47 0.47 -1.75 13.30
CA ILE A 47 -0.33 -2.25 12.18
C ILE A 47 -1.55 -1.35 11.97
N ARG A 48 -2.20 -0.93 13.03
CA ARG A 48 -3.40 -0.08 13.01
C ARG A 48 -3.10 1.37 12.68
N ASN A 49 -1.90 1.83 12.98
CA ASN A 49 -1.46 3.20 12.73
C ASN A 49 -1.13 3.36 11.25
N GLU A 50 -2.17 3.44 10.44
CA GLU A 50 -2.07 3.49 9.00
C GLU A 50 -1.55 4.84 8.53
N LYS A 51 -0.27 4.88 8.24
CA LYS A 51 0.28 5.94 7.43
C LYS A 51 -0.04 5.62 5.97
N THR A 52 -0.76 6.51 5.30
CA THR A 52 -1.06 6.36 3.89
C THR A 52 0.22 6.42 3.07
N ASP A 53 0.54 5.34 2.35
CA ASP A 53 1.78 5.24 1.57
C ASP A 53 1.66 5.85 0.19
N GLY A 54 0.46 5.87 -0.36
CA GLY A 54 0.26 6.34 -1.73
C GLY A 54 -1.16 6.76 -2.01
N VAL A 55 -1.37 7.25 -3.22
CA VAL A 55 -2.68 7.69 -3.71
C VAL A 55 -2.98 7.06 -5.05
N VAL A 56 -4.26 6.79 -5.30
CA VAL A 56 -4.79 6.44 -6.61
C VAL A 56 -5.67 7.61 -7.05
N ILE A 57 -5.49 8.05 -8.29
CA ILE A 57 -6.12 9.25 -8.80
C ILE A 57 -7.23 8.84 -9.76
N VAL A 58 -8.46 9.29 -9.49
CA VAL A 58 -9.56 9.17 -10.44
C VAL A 58 -9.76 10.56 -11.03
N ALA A 59 -9.20 10.77 -12.22
CA ALA A 59 -9.29 12.04 -12.92
C ALA A 59 -10.35 11.95 -14.01
N THR A 60 -11.27 12.90 -14.02
CA THR A 60 -12.33 12.99 -15.02
C THR A 60 -12.22 14.30 -15.78
N ASP A 61 -12.84 14.36 -16.98
CA ASP A 61 -12.99 15.63 -17.70
C ASP A 61 -14.11 16.48 -17.07
N GLU A 62 -14.27 17.69 -17.58
CA GLU A 62 -15.27 18.65 -17.07
C GLU A 62 -16.71 18.14 -17.15
N SER A 63 -17.01 17.28 -18.12
CA SER A 63 -18.34 16.71 -18.32
C SER A 63 -18.58 15.43 -17.51
N ASP A 64 -17.57 14.91 -16.82
CA ASP A 64 -17.57 13.62 -16.11
C ASP A 64 -17.89 12.42 -17.03
N GLU A 65 -17.69 12.58 -18.34
CA GLU A 65 -17.95 11.52 -19.33
C GLU A 65 -16.73 10.63 -19.56
N HIS A 66 -15.53 11.11 -19.23
CA HIS A 66 -14.28 10.39 -19.48
C HIS A 66 -13.45 10.29 -18.22
N ILE A 67 -12.80 9.15 -18.06
CA ILE A 67 -11.88 8.88 -16.96
C ILE A 67 -10.48 8.66 -17.55
N LEU A 68 -9.48 9.25 -16.91
CA LEU A 68 -8.09 9.05 -17.31
C LEU A 68 -7.61 7.67 -16.84
N ILE A 69 -7.13 6.87 -17.78
CA ILE A 69 -6.55 5.56 -17.52
C ILE A 69 -5.17 5.51 -18.16
N ASN A 70 -4.20 5.06 -17.37
CA ASN A 70 -2.84 4.85 -17.85
C ASN A 70 -2.63 3.42 -18.33
N LYS A 71 -1.82 3.28 -19.37
CA LYS A 71 -1.24 2.00 -19.75
C LYS A 71 0.22 2.01 -19.31
N GLU A 72 0.58 1.15 -18.38
CA GLU A 72 1.94 1.09 -17.87
C GLU A 72 2.47 -0.35 -17.82
N TYR A 73 3.77 -0.49 -17.93
CA TYR A 73 4.43 -1.78 -17.73
C TYR A 73 4.54 -2.04 -16.22
N ARG A 74 3.91 -3.13 -15.79
CA ARG A 74 3.96 -3.53 -14.38
C ARG A 74 4.93 -4.69 -14.19
N MET A 75 6.06 -4.40 -13.59
CA MET A 75 7.15 -5.37 -13.42
C MET A 75 6.73 -6.61 -12.63
N SER A 76 5.85 -6.46 -11.65
CA SER A 76 5.36 -7.58 -10.85
C SER A 76 4.45 -8.55 -11.63
N VAL A 77 3.92 -8.11 -12.77
CA VAL A 77 3.07 -8.92 -13.66
C VAL A 77 3.85 -9.34 -14.91
N GLY A 78 4.89 -8.60 -15.25
CA GLY A 78 5.69 -8.84 -16.45
C GLY A 78 5.00 -8.43 -17.75
N ASP A 79 4.07 -7.50 -17.69
CA ASP A 79 3.28 -7.06 -18.84
C ASP A 79 2.72 -5.68 -18.64
N TYR A 80 2.14 -5.11 -19.68
CA TYR A 80 1.39 -3.87 -19.63
C TYR A 80 0.02 -4.11 -19.02
N VAL A 81 -0.41 -3.18 -18.18
CA VAL A 81 -1.74 -3.18 -17.57
C VAL A 81 -2.36 -1.79 -17.69
N TYR A 82 -3.68 -1.73 -17.65
CA TYR A 82 -4.41 -0.47 -17.56
C TYR A 82 -4.78 -0.24 -16.11
N ASN A 83 -4.52 0.97 -15.61
CA ASN A 83 -4.88 1.35 -14.26
C ASN A 83 -5.09 2.86 -14.15
N PHE A 84 -5.61 3.28 -13.01
CA PHE A 84 -5.66 4.70 -12.69
C PHE A 84 -4.25 5.21 -12.36
N PRO A 85 -3.96 6.50 -12.65
CA PRO A 85 -2.72 7.12 -12.18
C PRO A 85 -2.58 6.94 -10.66
N ALA A 86 -1.39 6.63 -10.21
CA ALA A 86 -1.11 6.41 -8.80
C ALA A 86 0.29 6.92 -8.48
N GLY A 87 0.54 7.24 -7.24
CA GLY A 87 1.85 7.69 -6.81
C GLY A 87 2.05 7.53 -5.32
N LEU A 88 3.32 7.43 -4.93
CA LEU A 88 3.69 7.40 -3.53
C LEU A 88 3.63 8.83 -2.95
N ILE A 89 3.31 8.91 -1.68
CA ILE A 89 3.32 10.18 -0.94
C ILE A 89 4.72 10.40 -0.41
N ASP A 90 5.33 11.52 -0.78
CA ASP A 90 6.65 11.89 -0.29
C ASP A 90 6.55 12.45 1.13
N GLU A 91 7.66 12.41 1.85
CA GLU A 91 7.74 12.97 3.20
C GLU A 91 7.34 14.44 3.22
N GLY A 92 6.44 14.80 4.14
CA GLY A 92 5.94 16.17 4.26
C GLY A 92 4.83 16.53 3.28
N GLU A 93 4.47 15.62 2.39
CA GLU A 93 3.42 15.82 1.39
C GLU A 93 2.06 15.35 1.93
N THR A 94 0.98 16.10 1.64
CA THR A 94 -0.38 15.62 1.90
C THR A 94 -0.82 14.68 0.78
N PRO A 95 -1.85 13.82 0.99
CA PRO A 95 -2.42 13.01 -0.09
C PRO A 95 -2.84 13.83 -1.31
N GLU A 96 -3.45 15.00 -1.11
CA GLU A 96 -3.88 15.88 -2.21
C GLU A 96 -2.67 16.42 -2.98
N MET A 97 -1.61 16.81 -2.30
CA MET A 97 -0.38 17.29 -2.92
C MET A 97 0.27 16.19 -3.77
N ALA A 98 0.33 14.97 -3.21
CA ALA A 98 0.87 13.81 -3.91
C ALA A 98 0.04 13.48 -5.15
N ALA A 99 -1.28 13.55 -5.07
CA ALA A 99 -2.17 13.30 -6.19
C ALA A 99 -1.97 14.32 -7.32
N LYS A 100 -1.88 15.59 -6.99
CA LYS A 100 -1.65 16.66 -7.99
C LYS A 100 -0.29 16.51 -8.66
N ARG A 101 0.75 16.23 -7.88
CA ARG A 101 2.09 15.99 -8.42
C ARG A 101 2.11 14.76 -9.32
N GLY A 102 1.57 13.63 -8.85
CA GLY A 102 1.53 12.39 -9.60
C GLY A 102 0.76 12.51 -10.91
N LEU A 103 -0.38 13.19 -10.90
CA LEU A 103 -1.16 13.45 -12.11
C LEU A 103 -0.35 14.26 -13.13
N LYS A 104 0.37 15.28 -12.68
CA LYS A 104 1.21 16.11 -13.52
C LYS A 104 2.38 15.33 -14.11
N GLU A 105 3.00 14.46 -13.33
CA GLU A 105 4.14 13.63 -13.77
C GLU A 105 3.72 12.57 -14.79
N GLU A 106 2.51 12.01 -14.65
CA GLU A 106 2.02 10.93 -15.52
C GLU A 106 1.26 11.43 -16.75
N THR A 107 1.01 12.73 -16.83
CA THR A 107 0.37 13.36 -18.00
C THR A 107 1.32 14.36 -18.66
#